data_d6e57f8ecb9f220c531aac44f5e57379
#
_entry.id   d6e57f8ecb9f220c531aac44f5e57379
#
_cell.length_a   1.000
_cell.length_b   1.000
_cell.length_c   1.000
_cell.angle_alpha   90.00
_cell.angle_beta   90.00
_cell.angle_gamma   90.00
#
_symmetry.space_group_name_H-M   'P 1'
#
loop_
_entity.id
_entity.type
_entity.pdbx_description
1 polymer ?
#
loop_
_entity_poly.entity_id
_entity_poly.type
_entity_poly.pdbx_seq_one_letter_code
_entity_poly.pdbx_strand_id
1 'polypeptide(L)'
;MKIIFGLHADGMNPHKKENRLGIKTVGPDGFLQLLETQLGIPVRDSSYTSRVVSYLKRMESAGIEGRFFEKSYLVDKFNVAAELLNWRDQWYSGGWNGQIRNDNLTSGNEKKLLDVADIEKQSQIPLAPGEGERLQAVLTALQHQKTQINELQLIDPIVN
;
A
#
# COMPACT_ATOMS: atom_id res chain seq x y z
N MET A 1 14.39 -21.93 2.11
CA MET A 1 13.62 -21.56 3.34
C MET A 1 12.16 -21.99 3.15
N LYS A 2 11.54 -22.56 4.20
CA LYS A 2 10.11 -22.88 4.24
C LYS A 2 9.36 -21.73 4.90
N ILE A 3 8.26 -21.30 4.29
CA ILE A 3 7.32 -20.32 4.85
C ILE A 3 6.00 -21.00 5.20
N ILE A 4 5.52 -20.71 6.39
CA ILE A 4 4.18 -21.06 6.84
C ILE A 4 3.39 -19.73 6.84
N PHE A 5 2.39 -19.63 5.96
CA PHE A 5 1.59 -18.42 5.78
C PHE A 5 0.20 -18.61 6.35
N GLY A 6 -0.25 -17.64 7.15
CA GLY A 6 -1.62 -17.57 7.67
C GLY A 6 -2.11 -16.12 7.69
N LEU A 7 -3.37 -15.88 7.33
CA LEU A 7 -3.95 -14.52 7.26
C LEU A 7 -3.88 -13.78 8.61
N HIS A 8 -3.90 -14.52 9.72
CA HIS A 8 -3.86 -13.96 11.07
C HIS A 8 -2.52 -14.19 11.78
N ALA A 9 -1.47 -14.60 11.04
CA ALA A 9 -0.19 -14.97 11.65
C ALA A 9 0.73 -13.77 11.95
N ASP A 10 0.41 -12.57 11.46
CA ASP A 10 1.15 -11.37 11.83
C ASP A 10 0.90 -11.03 13.31
N GLY A 11 1.98 -10.92 14.08
CA GLY A 11 1.90 -10.68 15.51
C GLY A 11 1.61 -11.91 16.36
N MET A 12 1.24 -13.04 15.77
CA MET A 12 1.15 -14.31 16.48
C MET A 12 2.49 -15.02 16.47
N ASN A 13 2.93 -15.48 17.64
CA ASN A 13 4.01 -16.46 17.73
C ASN A 13 3.34 -17.83 18.03
N PRO A 14 2.81 -18.53 17.01
CA PRO A 14 2.03 -19.75 17.20
C PRO A 14 2.86 -20.90 17.78
N HIS A 15 4.18 -20.75 17.76
CA HIS A 15 5.11 -21.78 18.24
C HIS A 15 6.14 -21.22 19.23
N LYS A 16 5.70 -20.93 20.44
CA LYS A 16 6.59 -20.59 21.56
C LYS A 16 7.70 -21.63 21.84
N LYS A 17 7.75 -22.75 21.14
CA LYS A 17 8.58 -23.90 21.53
C LYS A 17 9.60 -24.41 20.51
N GLU A 18 9.58 -23.99 19.24
CA GLU A 18 10.56 -24.54 18.28
C GLU A 18 11.04 -23.45 17.32
N ASN A 19 12.17 -22.83 17.65
CA ASN A 19 12.96 -22.12 16.64
C ASN A 19 13.56 -23.17 15.69
N ARG A 20 12.88 -23.49 14.61
CA ARG A 20 13.41 -24.34 13.55
C ARG A 20 14.15 -23.48 12.55
N LEU A 21 15.44 -23.71 12.42
CA LEU A 21 16.24 -23.03 11.41
C LEU A 21 15.63 -23.28 10.01
N GLY A 22 15.42 -22.21 9.24
CA GLY A 22 14.90 -22.32 7.88
C GLY A 22 13.38 -22.37 7.75
N ILE A 23 12.62 -22.28 8.84
CA ILE A 23 11.15 -22.17 8.83
C ILE A 23 10.72 -20.84 9.43
N LYS A 24 9.85 -20.10 8.76
CA LYS A 24 9.28 -18.83 9.26
C LYS A 24 7.78 -18.83 9.08
N THR A 25 7.03 -18.50 10.16
CA THR A 25 5.58 -18.28 10.12
C THR A 25 5.32 -16.79 9.99
N VAL A 26 4.48 -16.40 9.04
CA VAL A 26 4.18 -15.01 8.72
C VAL A 26 2.73 -14.84 8.28
N GLY A 27 2.17 -13.68 8.57
CA GLY A 27 0.94 -13.19 7.96
C GLY A 27 1.22 -12.33 6.73
N PRO A 28 0.21 -11.62 6.20
CA PRO A 28 0.33 -10.83 4.99
C PRO A 28 1.45 -9.78 5.04
N ASP A 29 1.51 -8.98 6.11
CA ASP A 29 2.53 -7.95 6.28
C ASP A 29 3.93 -8.54 6.44
N GLY A 30 4.06 -9.55 7.29
CA GLY A 30 5.34 -10.24 7.52
C GLY A 30 5.85 -10.94 6.26
N PHE A 31 4.96 -11.46 5.42
CA PHE A 31 5.31 -12.08 4.14
C PHE A 31 5.79 -11.03 3.13
N LEU A 32 5.06 -9.91 3.02
CA LEU A 32 5.45 -8.80 2.14
C LEU A 32 6.83 -8.26 2.53
N GLN A 33 7.07 -7.97 3.82
CA GLN A 33 8.37 -7.52 4.32
C GLN A 33 9.51 -8.51 4.04
N LEU A 34 9.22 -9.81 4.17
CA LEU A 34 10.19 -10.84 3.85
C LEU A 34 10.58 -10.85 2.38
N LEU A 35 9.59 -10.73 1.48
CA LEU A 35 9.84 -10.64 0.04
C LEU A 35 10.63 -9.37 -0.31
N GLU A 36 10.25 -8.22 0.23
CA GLU A 36 10.98 -6.96 0.05
C GLU A 36 12.44 -7.10 0.47
N THR A 37 12.68 -7.71 1.64
CA THR A 37 14.04 -7.93 2.15
C THR A 37 14.84 -8.83 1.22
N GLN A 38 14.28 -9.94 0.74
CA GLN A 38 14.97 -10.88 -0.14
C GLN A 38 15.24 -10.32 -1.53
N LEU A 39 14.38 -9.44 -2.00
CA LEU A 39 14.50 -8.79 -3.30
C LEU A 39 15.29 -7.48 -3.26
N GLY A 40 15.79 -7.08 -2.07
CA GLY A 40 16.54 -5.83 -1.90
C GLY A 40 15.70 -4.58 -2.12
N ILE A 41 14.38 -4.67 -1.95
CA ILE A 41 13.47 -3.52 -2.04
C ILE A 41 13.57 -2.74 -0.74
N PRO A 42 13.91 -1.44 -0.77
CA PRO A 42 14.04 -0.66 0.45
C PRO A 42 12.67 -0.47 1.11
N VAL A 43 12.55 -1.01 2.31
CA VAL A 43 11.36 -0.80 3.15
C VAL A 43 11.43 0.61 3.73
N ARG A 44 10.50 1.47 3.33
CA ARG A 44 10.29 2.77 3.97
C ARG A 44 9.20 2.59 5.01
N ASP A 45 9.62 2.25 6.22
CA ASP A 45 8.68 2.23 7.34
C ASP A 45 8.21 3.67 7.62
N SER A 46 6.91 3.89 7.54
CA SER A 46 6.31 5.14 7.97
C SER A 46 4.96 4.85 8.60
N SER A 47 4.71 5.47 9.75
CA SER A 47 3.43 5.38 10.40
C SER A 47 2.32 5.94 9.49
N TYR A 48 1.11 5.41 9.62
CA TYR A 48 -0.07 5.93 8.90
C TYR A 48 -0.21 7.45 9.07
N THR A 49 -0.02 7.95 10.30
CA THR A 49 -0.07 9.40 10.59
C THR A 49 0.96 10.19 9.79
N SER A 50 2.20 9.69 9.68
CA SER A 50 3.24 10.33 8.89
C SER A 50 2.87 10.39 7.40
N ARG A 51 2.23 9.32 6.87
CA ARG A 51 1.73 9.29 5.50
C ARG A 51 0.61 10.30 5.30
N VAL A 52 -0.35 10.41 6.23
CA VAL A 52 -1.42 11.42 6.18
C VAL A 52 -0.86 12.83 6.13
N VAL A 53 0.13 13.14 6.97
CA VAL A 53 0.79 14.47 6.97
C VAL A 53 1.49 14.74 5.64
N SER A 54 2.19 13.76 5.08
CA SER A 54 2.84 13.90 3.78
C SER A 54 1.81 14.09 2.65
N TYR A 55 0.70 13.37 2.71
CA TYR A 55 -0.37 13.50 1.73
C TYR A 55 -1.09 14.85 1.81
N LEU A 56 -1.34 15.34 3.04
CA LEU A 56 -1.86 16.69 3.27
C LEU A 56 -0.98 17.76 2.59
N LYS A 57 0.34 17.66 2.74
CA LYS A 57 1.28 18.58 2.06
C LYS A 57 1.17 18.49 0.53
N ARG A 58 0.99 17.28 -0.03
CA ARG A 58 0.73 17.12 -1.48
C ARG A 58 -0.54 17.81 -1.90
N MET A 59 -1.63 17.65 -1.14
CA MET A 59 -2.91 18.33 -1.40
C MET A 59 -2.74 19.85 -1.39
N GLU A 60 -2.08 20.39 -0.38
CA GLU A 60 -1.80 21.84 -0.27
C GLU A 60 -0.96 22.34 -1.47
N SER A 61 0.04 21.56 -1.88
CA SER A 61 0.89 21.88 -3.04
C SER A 61 0.14 21.81 -4.36
N ALA A 62 -0.83 20.91 -4.49
CA ALA A 62 -1.67 20.77 -5.68
C ALA A 62 -2.75 21.88 -5.78
N GLY A 63 -2.97 22.63 -4.69
CA GLY A 63 -4.03 23.61 -4.56
C GLY A 63 -5.38 22.98 -4.17
N ILE A 64 -6.12 23.68 -3.32
CA ILE A 64 -7.39 23.20 -2.74
C ILE A 64 -8.62 23.80 -3.46
N GLU A 65 -8.48 25.03 -3.95
CA GLU A 65 -9.55 25.77 -4.57
C GLU A 65 -10.16 25.05 -5.78
N GLY A 66 -11.48 25.00 -5.83
CA GLY A 66 -12.22 24.34 -6.93
C GLY A 66 -12.24 22.82 -6.87
N ARG A 67 -11.57 22.17 -5.91
CA ARG A 67 -11.57 20.72 -5.74
C ARG A 67 -12.89 20.21 -5.15
N PHE A 68 -13.25 18.97 -5.43
CA PHE A 68 -14.50 18.38 -4.91
C PHE A 68 -14.53 18.30 -3.37
N PHE A 69 -13.37 18.27 -2.74
CA PHE A 69 -13.22 18.17 -1.29
C PHE A 69 -12.98 19.53 -0.58
N GLU A 70 -12.93 20.65 -1.30
CA GLU A 70 -12.60 21.97 -0.76
C GLU A 70 -13.40 22.33 0.49
N LYS A 71 -14.73 22.18 0.44
CA LYS A 71 -15.60 22.51 1.58
C LYS A 71 -15.31 21.66 2.82
N SER A 72 -15.11 20.37 2.64
CA SER A 72 -14.77 19.44 3.73
C SER A 72 -13.38 19.73 4.28
N TYR A 73 -12.43 20.08 3.41
CA TYR A 73 -11.08 20.45 3.79
C TYR A 73 -11.04 21.68 4.72
N LEU A 74 -11.86 22.68 4.46
CA LEU A 74 -11.95 23.87 5.32
C LEU A 74 -12.48 23.57 6.73
N VAL A 75 -13.20 22.47 6.89
CA VAL A 75 -13.72 22.01 8.20
C VAL A 75 -12.70 21.15 8.92
N ASP A 76 -12.16 20.12 8.24
CA ASP A 76 -11.22 19.17 8.83
C ASP A 76 -10.25 18.63 7.78
N LYS A 77 -9.14 19.35 7.62
CA LYS A 77 -8.11 19.01 6.64
C LYS A 77 -7.43 17.67 6.87
N PHE A 78 -7.25 17.27 8.14
CA PHE A 78 -6.58 16.00 8.45
C PHE A 78 -7.45 14.79 8.12
N ASN A 79 -8.72 14.86 8.46
CA ASN A 79 -9.66 13.79 8.14
C ASN A 79 -9.85 13.64 6.63
N VAL A 80 -9.95 14.76 5.90
CA VAL A 80 -10.02 14.73 4.43
C VAL A 80 -8.76 14.13 3.82
N ALA A 81 -7.57 14.51 4.31
CA ALA A 81 -6.31 13.93 3.84
C ALA A 81 -6.23 12.42 4.12
N ALA A 82 -6.69 11.97 5.30
CA ALA A 82 -6.74 10.57 5.65
C ALA A 82 -7.69 9.77 4.75
N GLU A 83 -8.87 10.32 4.47
CA GLU A 83 -9.87 9.69 3.61
C GLU A 83 -9.38 9.58 2.17
N LEU A 84 -8.84 10.66 1.60
CA LEU A 84 -8.31 10.66 0.24
C LEU A 84 -7.07 9.76 0.10
N LEU A 85 -6.19 9.69 1.11
CA LEU A 85 -5.08 8.76 1.15
C LEU A 85 -5.58 7.31 1.14
N ASN A 86 -6.63 7.01 1.89
CA ASN A 86 -7.23 5.69 1.91
C ASN A 86 -7.84 5.31 0.54
N TRP A 87 -8.54 6.21 -0.13
CA TRP A 87 -9.03 5.97 -1.50
C TRP A 87 -7.89 5.71 -2.47
N ARG A 88 -6.86 6.54 -2.41
CA ARG A 88 -5.64 6.37 -3.19
C ARG A 88 -5.05 4.98 -3.00
N ASP A 89 -4.83 4.56 -1.76
CA ASP A 89 -4.24 3.27 -1.45
C ASP A 89 -5.10 2.10 -1.94
N GLN A 90 -6.42 2.20 -1.83
CA GLN A 90 -7.35 1.22 -2.40
C GLN A 90 -7.23 1.15 -3.93
N TRP A 91 -7.11 2.29 -4.62
CA TRP A 91 -6.95 2.30 -6.07
C TRP A 91 -5.62 1.71 -6.51
N TYR A 92 -4.53 2.00 -5.80
CA TYR A 92 -3.24 1.36 -6.05
C TYR A 92 -3.29 -0.16 -5.81
N SER A 93 -4.00 -0.61 -4.79
CA SER A 93 -4.25 -2.05 -4.57
C SER A 93 -5.08 -2.69 -5.69
N GLY A 94 -5.96 -1.91 -6.33
CA GLY A 94 -6.71 -2.29 -7.53
C GLY A 94 -5.92 -2.18 -8.85
N GLY A 95 -4.62 -1.81 -8.78
CA GLY A 95 -3.75 -1.72 -9.97
C GLY A 95 -3.67 -0.35 -10.61
N TRP A 96 -4.26 0.70 -10.01
CA TRP A 96 -4.06 2.05 -10.49
C TRP A 96 -2.60 2.50 -10.27
N ASN A 97 -2.07 3.27 -11.19
CA ASN A 97 -0.66 3.71 -11.20
C ASN A 97 -0.49 5.23 -11.02
N GLY A 98 -1.50 5.93 -10.49
CA GLY A 98 -1.47 7.39 -10.33
C GLY A 98 -1.81 8.18 -11.60
N GLN A 99 -2.07 7.51 -12.72
CA GLN A 99 -2.37 8.15 -14.00
C GLN A 99 -3.79 7.84 -14.45
N ILE A 100 -4.41 8.78 -15.14
CA ILE A 100 -5.71 8.59 -15.77
C ILE A 100 -5.51 8.29 -17.25
N ARG A 101 -6.09 7.20 -17.70
CA ARG A 101 -6.27 6.92 -19.13
C ARG A 101 -7.60 7.50 -19.54
N ASN A 102 -7.58 8.42 -20.52
CA ASN A 102 -8.77 9.19 -20.94
C ASN A 102 -9.91 8.36 -21.55
N ASP A 103 -9.73 7.06 -21.75
CA ASP A 103 -10.61 6.27 -22.62
C ASP A 103 -11.88 5.74 -21.96
N ASN A 104 -12.03 5.88 -20.63
CA ASN A 104 -13.12 5.24 -19.89
C ASN A 104 -13.73 6.08 -18.75
N LEU A 105 -13.61 7.40 -18.79
CA LEU A 105 -14.22 8.24 -17.76
C LEU A 105 -15.71 8.43 -18.03
N THR A 106 -16.55 7.75 -17.28
CA THR A 106 -18.00 7.98 -17.26
C THR A 106 -18.37 8.93 -16.12
N SER A 107 -19.25 9.87 -16.44
CA SER A 107 -19.68 11.02 -15.63
C SER A 107 -19.97 10.71 -14.15
N GLY A 108 -19.54 11.56 -13.24
CA GLY A 108 -19.91 11.62 -11.82
C GLY A 108 -18.76 11.37 -10.84
N ASN A 109 -17.93 10.37 -11.05
CA ASN A 109 -16.72 10.13 -10.24
C ASN A 109 -15.45 10.70 -10.89
N GLU A 110 -15.58 11.22 -12.08
CA GLU A 110 -14.50 11.71 -12.91
C GLU A 110 -13.70 12.83 -12.23
N LYS A 111 -14.41 13.82 -11.68
CA LYS A 111 -13.77 14.93 -10.98
C LYS A 111 -12.97 14.45 -9.75
N LYS A 112 -13.48 13.49 -9.00
CA LYS A 112 -12.78 12.94 -7.83
C LYS A 112 -11.48 12.26 -8.24
N LEU A 113 -11.51 11.45 -9.28
CA LEU A 113 -10.34 10.75 -9.79
C LEU A 113 -9.31 11.75 -10.36
N LEU A 114 -9.77 12.76 -11.11
CA LEU A 114 -8.90 13.82 -11.65
C LEU A 114 -8.21 14.60 -10.54
N ASP A 115 -8.94 15.01 -9.50
CA ASP A 115 -8.39 15.74 -8.38
C ASP A 115 -7.33 14.92 -7.63
N VAL A 116 -7.55 13.61 -7.39
CA VAL A 116 -6.57 12.75 -6.74
C VAL A 116 -5.35 12.49 -7.64
N ALA A 117 -5.56 12.26 -8.94
CA ALA A 117 -4.45 12.09 -9.88
C ALA A 117 -3.58 13.36 -9.98
N ASP A 118 -4.17 14.51 -9.81
CA ASP A 118 -3.44 15.78 -9.81
C ASP A 118 -2.58 15.96 -8.54
N ILE A 119 -3.08 15.49 -7.40
CA ILE A 119 -2.30 15.41 -6.16
C ILE A 119 -1.10 14.45 -6.33
N GLU A 120 -1.27 13.33 -7.02
CA GLU A 120 -0.19 12.37 -7.26
C GLU A 120 0.96 12.95 -8.11
N LYS A 121 0.69 13.94 -8.96
CA LYS A 121 1.73 14.65 -9.71
C LYS A 121 2.70 15.45 -8.83
N GLN A 122 2.34 15.71 -7.56
CA GLN A 122 3.20 16.40 -6.59
C GLN A 122 4.29 15.46 -6.03
N SER A 123 5.02 14.81 -6.93
CA SER A 123 6.04 13.80 -6.60
C SER A 123 7.25 14.35 -5.82
N GLN A 124 7.44 15.66 -5.81
CA GLN A 124 8.51 16.31 -5.02
C GLN A 124 8.29 16.18 -3.51
N ILE A 125 7.05 16.00 -3.07
CA ILE A 125 6.74 15.73 -1.67
C ILE A 125 6.73 14.21 -1.47
N PRO A 126 7.72 13.65 -0.75
CA PRO A 126 7.83 12.21 -0.60
C PRO A 126 6.62 11.64 0.17
N LEU A 127 6.04 10.59 -0.38
CA LEU A 127 5.02 9.78 0.29
C LEU A 127 5.54 8.36 0.37
N ALA A 128 5.56 7.78 1.56
CA ALA A 128 5.90 6.38 1.69
C ALA A 128 4.85 5.51 1.00
N PRO A 129 5.27 4.44 0.30
CA PRO A 129 4.35 3.60 -0.47
C PRO A 129 3.30 2.94 0.43
N GLY A 130 2.08 2.81 -0.07
CA GLY A 130 1.03 1.99 0.51
C GLY A 130 1.25 0.51 0.20
N GLU A 131 0.41 -0.34 0.78
CA GLU A 131 0.51 -1.80 0.60
C GLU A 131 0.42 -2.21 -0.88
N GLY A 132 -0.51 -1.64 -1.65
CA GLY A 132 -0.67 -1.94 -3.07
C GLY A 132 0.57 -1.59 -3.90
N GLU A 133 1.23 -0.47 -3.62
CA GLU A 133 2.47 -0.08 -4.30
C GLU A 133 3.62 -1.01 -3.93
N ARG A 134 3.74 -1.40 -2.66
CA ARG A 134 4.73 -2.35 -2.17
C ARG A 134 4.56 -3.71 -2.84
N LEU A 135 3.32 -4.20 -2.91
CA LEU A 135 3.00 -5.46 -3.58
C LEU A 135 3.36 -5.41 -5.08
N GLN A 136 3.04 -4.32 -5.77
CA GLN A 136 3.40 -4.15 -7.17
C GLN A 136 4.92 -4.11 -7.38
N ALA A 137 5.67 -3.46 -6.49
CA ALA A 137 7.12 -3.44 -6.54
C ALA A 137 7.72 -4.86 -6.37
N VAL A 138 7.18 -5.64 -5.42
CA VAL A 138 7.55 -7.05 -5.23
C VAL A 138 7.23 -7.89 -6.47
N LEU A 139 6.02 -7.77 -7.03
CA LEU A 139 5.62 -8.50 -8.24
C LEU A 139 6.53 -8.17 -9.43
N THR A 140 6.89 -6.91 -9.60
CA THR A 140 7.82 -6.48 -10.66
C THR A 140 9.21 -7.07 -10.44
N ALA A 141 9.74 -7.04 -9.21
CA ALA A 141 11.04 -7.60 -8.91
C ALA A 141 11.10 -9.12 -9.11
N LEU A 142 10.02 -9.84 -8.79
CA LEU A 142 9.92 -11.30 -8.97
C LEU A 142 9.96 -11.73 -10.45
N GLN A 143 9.67 -10.84 -11.40
CA GLN A 143 9.83 -11.14 -12.82
C GLN A 143 11.30 -11.30 -13.22
N HIS A 144 12.22 -10.70 -12.48
CA HIS A 144 13.64 -10.65 -12.81
C HIS A 144 14.54 -11.30 -11.75
N GLN A 145 14.01 -11.57 -10.57
CA GLN A 145 14.77 -12.10 -9.43
C GLN A 145 14.06 -13.30 -8.80
N LYS A 146 14.85 -14.19 -8.21
CA LYS A 146 14.34 -15.34 -7.46
C LYS A 146 14.50 -15.11 -5.96
N THR A 147 13.53 -15.57 -5.19
CA THR A 147 13.63 -15.62 -3.72
C THR A 147 14.28 -16.91 -3.24
N GLN A 148 14.69 -16.94 -1.98
CA GLN A 148 15.21 -18.15 -1.34
C GLN A 148 14.10 -19.01 -0.70
N ILE A 149 12.83 -18.77 -1.09
CA ILE A 149 11.69 -19.55 -0.60
C ILE A 149 11.58 -20.81 -1.44
N ASN A 150 11.73 -21.97 -0.79
CA ASN A 150 11.66 -23.27 -1.45
C ASN A 150 10.27 -23.92 -1.26
N GLU A 151 9.57 -23.55 -0.19
CA GLU A 151 8.27 -24.11 0.15
C GLU A 151 7.39 -23.04 0.79
N LEU A 152 6.13 -22.98 0.37
CA LEU A 152 5.07 -22.15 0.95
C LEU A 152 3.93 -23.06 1.39
N GLN A 153 3.65 -23.07 2.71
CA GLN A 153 2.53 -23.80 3.30
C GLN A 153 1.48 -22.83 3.79
N LEU A 154 0.23 -22.98 3.35
CA LEU A 154 -0.92 -22.24 3.85
C LEU A 154 -1.54 -22.97 5.04
N ILE A 155 -1.84 -22.26 6.12
CA ILE A 155 -2.41 -22.84 7.35
C ILE A 155 -3.81 -22.38 7.65
N ASP A 156 -4.31 -21.33 7.01
CA ASP A 156 -5.69 -20.92 7.19
C ASP A 156 -6.60 -21.88 6.44
N PRO A 157 -7.55 -22.54 7.12
CA PRO A 157 -8.53 -23.35 6.42
C PRO A 157 -9.37 -22.41 5.54
N ILE A 158 -9.48 -22.75 4.27
CA ILE A 158 -10.52 -22.17 3.43
C ILE A 158 -11.83 -22.68 4.04
N VAL A 159 -12.53 -21.81 4.76
CA VAL A 159 -13.87 -22.14 5.23
C VAL A 159 -14.76 -22.15 4.00
N ASN A 160 -15.11 -23.35 3.54
CA ASN A 160 -16.13 -23.56 2.52
C ASN A 160 -17.52 -23.29 3.07
#